data_19ebbd7e37fa2bd70aa8c3305546c71a
#
_entry.id   19ebbd7e37fa2bd70aa8c3305546c71a
#
_cell.length_a   1.000
_cell.length_b   1.000
_cell.length_c   1.000
_cell.angle_alpha   90.00
_cell.angle_beta   90.00
_cell.angle_gamma   90.00
#
_symmetry.space_group_name_H-M   'P 1'
#
loop_
_entity.id
_entity.type
_entity.pdbx_description
1 polymer ?
#
loop_
_entity_poly.entity_id
_entity_poly.type
_entity_poly.pdbx_seq_one_letter_code
_entity_poly.pdbx_strand_id
1 'polypeptide(L)'
;MNSSKDHEGISGGQKGVLGRLKSAGFVPRKSLGQHFLHDPRILASLAESSEVNGDSNVLEIGTGPATLTRELAGRSASVLTVEIDERMGSFAAAELAEFDNVEILQLDALDGKRRLNPLLFDRLVKLGDFTWVSN
;
A
#
# COMPACT_ATOMS: atom_id res chain seq x y z
N MET A 1 17.74 37.56 19.35
CA MET A 1 18.32 36.53 18.47
C MET A 1 17.33 35.42 18.32
N ASN A 2 16.61 35.44 17.24
CA ASN A 2 15.60 34.44 16.90
C ASN A 2 16.25 33.33 16.09
N SER A 3 16.26 32.12 16.61
CA SER A 3 16.45 30.94 15.81
C SER A 3 15.12 30.21 15.72
N SER A 4 14.35 30.56 14.71
CA SER A 4 13.23 29.77 14.25
C SER A 4 13.78 28.46 13.71
N LYS A 5 13.65 27.39 14.47
CA LYS A 5 13.80 26.05 13.91
C LYS A 5 12.51 25.66 13.26
N ASP A 6 12.52 25.75 11.96
CA ASP A 6 11.47 25.29 11.10
C ASP A 6 11.24 23.79 11.34
N HIS A 7 10.06 23.50 11.86
CA HIS A 7 9.50 22.16 11.81
C HIS A 7 9.08 21.89 10.35
N GLU A 8 10.03 21.55 9.50
CA GLU A 8 9.73 20.87 8.24
C GLU A 8 9.29 19.45 8.57
N GLY A 9 8.00 19.33 8.90
CA GLY A 9 7.35 18.06 9.15
C GLY A 9 7.04 17.35 7.84
N ILE A 10 7.46 16.14 7.74
CA ILE A 10 6.81 14.89 7.25
C ILE A 10 5.71 14.97 6.14
N SER A 11 5.33 16.13 5.64
CA SER A 11 4.35 16.25 4.55
C SER A 11 4.94 16.09 3.14
N GLY A 12 6.25 15.99 3.02
CA GLY A 12 6.96 15.93 1.73
C GLY A 12 6.82 14.60 1.00
N GLY A 13 6.67 13.48 1.74
CA GLY A 13 6.71 12.15 1.16
C GLY A 13 5.56 11.84 0.21
N GLN A 14 4.34 12.22 0.54
CA GLN A 14 3.16 11.85 -0.25
C GLN A 14 2.90 12.78 -1.44
N LYS A 15 3.15 14.08 -1.27
CA LYS A 15 3.18 15.00 -2.42
C LYS A 15 4.28 14.57 -3.40
N GLY A 16 5.40 14.07 -2.87
CA GLY A 16 6.47 13.49 -3.66
C GLY A 16 6.04 12.24 -4.42
N VAL A 17 5.28 11.32 -3.81
CA VAL A 17 4.77 10.11 -4.47
C VAL A 17 3.84 10.46 -5.62
N LEU A 18 2.87 11.35 -5.43
CA LEU A 18 1.97 11.78 -6.50
C LEU A 18 2.72 12.49 -7.63
N GLY A 19 3.71 13.32 -7.31
CA GLY A 19 4.59 13.95 -8.28
C GLY A 19 5.37 12.93 -9.09
N ARG A 20 5.94 11.94 -8.46
CA ARG A 20 6.66 10.83 -9.12
C ARG A 20 5.73 9.98 -9.98
N LEU A 21 4.54 9.69 -9.47
CA LEU A 21 3.51 8.94 -10.20
C LEU A 21 3.10 9.66 -11.48
N LYS A 22 2.82 10.97 -11.38
CA LYS A 22 2.50 11.81 -12.52
C LYS A 22 3.66 11.90 -13.52
N SER A 23 4.89 12.06 -13.02
CA SER A 23 6.11 12.10 -13.85
C SER A 23 6.36 10.77 -14.56
N ALA A 24 5.94 9.65 -13.98
CA ALA A 24 5.99 8.34 -14.60
C ALA A 24 4.86 8.09 -15.62
N GLY A 25 4.02 9.10 -15.88
CA GLY A 25 2.95 9.05 -16.87
C GLY A 25 1.73 8.24 -16.43
N PHE A 26 1.51 8.09 -15.12
CA PHE A 26 0.32 7.41 -14.63
C PHE A 26 -0.91 8.32 -14.70
N VAL A 27 -1.96 7.75 -15.30
CA VAL A 27 -3.31 8.28 -15.28
C VAL A 27 -4.19 7.22 -14.61
N PRO A 28 -5.02 7.57 -13.61
CA PRO A 28 -5.89 6.61 -12.97
C PRO A 28 -6.80 5.91 -13.98
N ARG A 29 -6.84 4.58 -13.93
CA ARG A 29 -7.71 3.75 -14.77
C ARG A 29 -9.00 3.48 -14.04
N LYS A 30 -10.09 4.16 -14.41
CA LYS A 30 -11.42 3.96 -13.84
C LYS A 30 -11.92 2.51 -13.98
N SER A 31 -11.57 1.82 -15.07
CA SER A 31 -11.90 0.41 -15.30
C SER A 31 -11.28 -0.55 -14.29
N LEU A 32 -10.20 -0.16 -13.62
CA LEU A 32 -9.55 -0.91 -12.54
C LEU A 32 -9.91 -0.37 -11.14
N GLY A 33 -10.85 0.58 -11.04
CA GLY A 33 -11.23 1.20 -9.77
C GLY A 33 -10.12 2.01 -9.10
N GLN A 34 -9.17 2.55 -9.88
CA GLN A 34 -8.04 3.29 -9.35
C GLN A 34 -8.46 4.68 -8.85
N HIS A 35 -8.51 4.81 -7.54
CA HIS A 35 -8.65 6.06 -6.80
C HIS A 35 -7.52 6.16 -5.80
N PHE A 36 -6.54 7.03 -6.06
CA PHE A 36 -5.36 7.12 -5.22
C PHE A 36 -5.62 7.97 -3.99
N LEU A 37 -5.76 7.31 -2.86
CA LEU A 37 -5.82 7.98 -1.58
C LEU A 37 -4.44 8.51 -1.21
N HIS A 38 -4.37 9.79 -0.88
CA HIS A 38 -3.10 10.48 -0.62
C HIS A 38 -3.15 11.46 0.57
N ASP A 39 -4.30 11.66 1.19
CA ASP A 39 -4.38 12.49 2.40
C ASP A 39 -3.75 11.74 3.59
N PRO A 40 -2.66 12.26 4.17
CA PRO A 40 -1.95 11.59 5.26
C PRO A 40 -2.83 11.32 6.48
N ARG A 41 -3.78 12.21 6.75
CA ARG A 41 -4.67 12.09 7.92
C ARG A 41 -5.65 10.95 7.73
N ILE A 42 -6.16 10.79 6.51
CA ILE A 42 -7.08 9.68 6.18
C ILE A 42 -6.32 8.36 6.19
N LEU A 43 -5.12 8.31 5.61
CA LEU A 43 -4.27 7.12 5.62
C LEU A 43 -3.92 6.68 7.05
N ALA A 44 -3.50 7.61 7.90
CA ALA A 44 -3.22 7.33 9.30
C ALA A 44 -4.48 6.84 10.04
N SER A 45 -5.63 7.48 9.81
CA SER A 45 -6.91 7.08 10.41
C SER A 45 -7.35 5.68 9.98
N LEU A 46 -7.18 5.33 8.70
CA LEU A 46 -7.44 3.97 8.22
C LEU A 46 -6.55 2.93 8.90
N ALA A 47 -5.25 3.22 8.98
CA ALA A 47 -4.30 2.33 9.62
C ALA A 47 -4.58 2.17 11.12
N GLU A 48 -4.95 3.25 11.82
CA GLU A 48 -5.34 3.21 13.23
C GLU A 48 -6.63 2.44 13.46
N SER A 49 -7.66 2.69 12.64
CA SER A 49 -8.97 2.02 12.78
C SER A 49 -8.93 0.54 12.42
N SER A 50 -7.90 0.09 11.72
CA SER A 50 -7.69 -1.32 11.41
C SER A 50 -7.23 -2.17 12.61
N GLU A 51 -6.83 -1.51 13.71
CA GLU A 51 -6.27 -2.15 14.91
C GLU A 51 -5.00 -2.98 14.65
N VAL A 52 -4.33 -2.74 13.53
CA VAL A 52 -3.07 -3.39 13.17
C VAL A 52 -1.96 -2.96 14.13
N ASN A 53 -1.20 -3.93 14.60
CA ASN A 53 -0.07 -3.74 15.52
C ASN A 53 1.15 -4.55 15.07
N GLY A 54 2.25 -4.46 15.83
CA GLY A 54 3.53 -5.10 15.49
C GLY A 54 3.51 -6.62 15.37
N ASP A 55 2.45 -7.29 15.80
CA ASP A 55 2.27 -8.75 15.66
C ASP A 55 1.31 -9.12 14.51
N SER A 56 0.69 -8.12 13.88
CA SER A 56 -0.31 -8.33 12.84
C SER A 56 0.32 -8.66 11.50
N ASN A 57 -0.26 -9.64 10.82
CA ASN A 57 -0.10 -9.84 9.39
C ASN A 57 -1.24 -9.12 8.67
N VAL A 58 -0.94 -8.42 7.59
CA VAL A 58 -1.92 -7.62 6.86
C VAL A 58 -2.03 -8.11 5.42
N LEU A 59 -3.27 -8.23 4.94
CA LEU A 59 -3.58 -8.35 3.52
C LEU A 59 -4.11 -7.02 2.99
N GLU A 60 -3.52 -6.52 1.93
CA GLU A 60 -4.02 -5.38 1.17
C GLU A 60 -4.31 -5.80 -0.28
N ILE A 61 -5.48 -5.46 -0.79
CA ILE A 61 -5.84 -5.66 -2.20
C ILE A 61 -5.88 -4.30 -2.89
N GLY A 62 -5.03 -4.13 -3.90
CA GLY A 62 -4.83 -2.86 -4.59
C GLY A 62 -3.73 -2.02 -3.92
N THR A 63 -2.49 -2.34 -4.21
CA THR A 63 -1.31 -1.62 -3.69
C THR A 63 -1.32 -0.15 -4.13
N GLY A 64 -1.71 0.11 -5.38
CA GLY A 64 -1.66 1.44 -5.95
C GLY A 64 -0.27 2.07 -5.82
N PRO A 65 -0.17 3.37 -5.53
CA PRO A 65 1.11 4.06 -5.34
C PRO A 65 1.76 3.76 -3.97
N ALA A 66 1.33 2.73 -3.28
CA ALA A 66 1.86 2.24 -2.00
C ALA A 66 1.70 3.19 -0.80
N THR A 67 0.82 4.18 -0.87
CA THR A 67 0.63 5.15 0.22
C THR A 67 0.05 4.51 1.47
N LEU A 68 -1.00 3.70 1.35
CA LEU A 68 -1.56 2.94 2.46
C LEU A 68 -0.62 1.81 2.89
N THR A 69 0.00 1.11 1.93
CA THR A 69 0.95 0.03 2.19
C THR A 69 2.08 0.48 3.12
N ARG A 70 2.64 1.67 2.90
CA ARG A 70 3.69 2.25 3.76
C ARG A 70 3.23 2.46 5.20
N GLU A 71 2.02 2.99 5.38
CA GLU A 71 1.43 3.17 6.72
C GLU A 71 1.23 1.83 7.44
N LEU A 72 0.73 0.83 6.72
CA LEU A 72 0.54 -0.51 7.25
C LEU A 72 1.88 -1.20 7.57
N ALA A 73 2.87 -1.09 6.68
CA ALA A 73 4.20 -1.66 6.86
C ALA A 73 4.91 -1.11 8.10
N GLY A 74 4.74 0.18 8.39
CA GLY A 74 5.32 0.81 9.57
C GLY A 74 4.69 0.38 10.90
N ARG A 75 3.56 -0.33 10.87
CA ARG A 75 2.76 -0.68 12.06
C ARG A 75 2.58 -2.18 12.28
N SER A 76 2.89 -3.01 11.29
CA SER A 76 2.60 -4.44 11.29
C SER A 76 3.85 -5.31 11.25
N ALA A 77 3.68 -6.59 11.54
CA ALA A 77 4.74 -7.59 11.38
C ALA A 77 5.02 -7.85 9.90
N SER A 78 3.98 -7.94 9.08
CA SER A 78 4.10 -8.17 7.64
C SER A 78 2.90 -7.61 6.86
N VAL A 79 3.15 -7.23 5.62
CA VAL A 79 2.13 -6.82 4.66
C VAL A 79 2.27 -7.66 3.40
N LEU A 80 1.21 -8.38 3.05
CA LEU A 80 1.02 -8.99 1.75
C LEU A 80 0.09 -8.09 0.95
N THR A 81 0.58 -7.49 -0.13
CA THR A 81 -0.21 -6.59 -0.96
C THR A 81 -0.30 -7.09 -2.39
N VAL A 82 -1.45 -6.91 -3.02
CA VAL A 82 -1.77 -7.44 -4.35
C VAL A 82 -2.04 -6.29 -5.31
N GLU A 83 -1.40 -6.30 -6.47
CA GLU A 83 -1.59 -5.30 -7.51
C GLU A 83 -1.75 -5.97 -8.89
N ILE A 84 -2.82 -5.63 -9.57
CA ILE A 84 -3.14 -6.18 -10.90
C ILE A 84 -2.40 -5.44 -12.02
N ASP A 85 -2.12 -4.15 -11.85
CA ASP A 85 -1.45 -3.32 -12.84
C ASP A 85 0.07 -3.48 -12.71
N GLU A 86 0.72 -4.07 -13.72
CA GLU A 86 2.17 -4.33 -13.73
C GLU A 86 3.01 -3.06 -13.58
N ARG A 87 2.60 -1.97 -14.22
CA ARG A 87 3.33 -0.70 -14.12
C ARG A 87 3.21 -0.12 -12.73
N MET A 88 2.02 -0.20 -12.14
CA MET A 88 1.78 0.25 -10.78
C MET A 88 2.52 -0.62 -9.76
N GLY A 89 2.54 -1.94 -9.96
CA GLY A 89 3.30 -2.88 -9.14
C GLY A 89 4.80 -2.58 -9.15
N SER A 90 5.37 -2.28 -10.31
CA SER A 90 6.78 -1.87 -10.45
C SER A 90 7.06 -0.54 -9.75
N PHE A 91 6.16 0.43 -9.88
CA PHE A 91 6.25 1.70 -9.18
C PHE A 91 6.20 1.49 -7.65
N ALA A 92 5.22 0.73 -7.17
CA ALA A 92 5.06 0.43 -5.76
C ALA A 92 6.27 -0.32 -5.18
N ALA A 93 6.86 -1.25 -5.93
CA ALA A 93 8.06 -1.96 -5.50
C ALA A 93 9.23 -1.01 -5.24
N ALA A 94 9.42 0.00 -6.09
CA ALA A 94 10.43 1.03 -5.87
C ALA A 94 10.12 1.89 -4.64
N GLU A 95 8.86 2.28 -4.44
CA GLU A 95 8.43 3.06 -3.28
C GLU A 95 8.53 2.30 -1.95
N LEU A 96 8.48 0.97 -1.99
CA LEU A 96 8.50 0.09 -0.82
C LEU A 96 9.87 -0.59 -0.58
N ALA A 97 10.89 -0.25 -1.37
CA ALA A 97 12.20 -0.92 -1.32
C ALA A 97 12.88 -0.86 0.06
N GLU A 98 12.56 0.12 0.89
CA GLU A 98 13.09 0.26 2.25
C GLU A 98 12.42 -0.66 3.29
N PHE A 99 11.29 -1.30 2.96
CA PHE A 99 10.53 -2.15 3.87
C PHE A 99 10.85 -3.63 3.65
N ASP A 100 11.40 -4.28 4.66
CA ASP A 100 11.73 -5.72 4.62
C ASP A 100 10.51 -6.62 4.85
N ASN A 101 9.42 -6.05 5.37
CA ASN A 101 8.22 -6.75 5.78
C ASN A 101 7.06 -6.66 4.78
N VAL A 102 7.32 -6.22 3.55
CA VAL A 102 6.31 -6.11 2.49
C VAL A 102 6.60 -7.09 1.37
N GLU A 103 5.57 -7.82 0.97
CA GLU A 103 5.57 -8.65 -0.24
C GLU A 103 4.47 -8.16 -1.19
N ILE A 104 4.84 -7.91 -2.44
CA ILE A 104 3.91 -7.53 -3.50
C ILE A 104 3.65 -8.73 -4.39
N LEU A 105 2.38 -9.12 -4.54
CA LEU A 105 1.96 -10.09 -5.54
C LEU A 105 1.40 -9.36 -6.76
N GLN A 106 2.07 -9.52 -7.88
CA GLN A 106 1.67 -8.96 -9.17
C GLN A 106 0.71 -9.93 -9.86
N LEU A 107 -0.57 -9.85 -9.54
CA LEU A 107 -1.60 -10.71 -10.10
C LEU A 107 -2.99 -10.11 -9.89
N ASP A 108 -4.00 -10.66 -10.59
CA ASP A 108 -5.40 -10.44 -10.24
C ASP A 108 -5.74 -11.26 -8.98
N ALA A 109 -6.28 -10.59 -7.96
CA ALA A 109 -6.72 -11.26 -6.74
C ALA A 109 -7.79 -12.32 -6.98
N LEU A 110 -8.52 -12.21 -8.09
CA LEU A 110 -9.55 -13.15 -8.51
C LEU A 110 -9.10 -14.01 -9.68
N ASP A 111 -9.53 -15.26 -9.66
CA ASP A 111 -9.56 -16.18 -10.79
C ASP A 111 -11.02 -16.33 -11.25
N GLY A 112 -11.39 -15.55 -12.26
CA GLY A 112 -12.79 -15.39 -12.68
C GLY A 112 -13.59 -14.49 -11.73
N LYS A 113 -14.91 -14.73 -11.63
CA LYS A 113 -15.81 -13.79 -10.92
C LYS A 113 -15.95 -14.04 -9.42
N ARG A 114 -15.62 -15.24 -8.94
CA ARG A 114 -16.00 -15.69 -7.60
C ARG A 114 -14.95 -16.51 -6.86
N ARG A 115 -13.78 -16.70 -7.42
CA ARG A 115 -12.71 -17.48 -6.79
C ARG A 115 -11.50 -16.59 -6.55
N LEU A 116 -10.84 -16.82 -5.43
CA LEU A 116 -9.51 -16.26 -5.21
C LEU A 116 -8.52 -16.87 -6.20
N ASN A 117 -7.57 -16.05 -6.63
CA ASN A 117 -6.44 -16.54 -7.37
C ASN A 117 -5.71 -17.62 -6.56
N PRO A 118 -5.42 -18.80 -7.11
CA PRO A 118 -4.79 -19.90 -6.36
C PRO A 118 -3.45 -19.52 -5.73
N LEU A 119 -2.66 -18.69 -6.39
CA LEU A 119 -1.38 -18.21 -5.85
C LEU A 119 -1.59 -17.32 -4.62
N LEU A 120 -2.59 -16.45 -4.66
CA LEU A 120 -2.97 -15.63 -3.50
C LEU A 120 -3.48 -16.52 -2.36
N PHE A 121 -4.33 -17.49 -2.65
CA PHE A 121 -4.83 -18.43 -1.65
C PHE A 121 -3.69 -19.16 -0.94
N ASP A 122 -2.74 -19.70 -1.70
CA ASP A 122 -1.58 -20.42 -1.12
C ASP A 122 -0.73 -19.50 -0.23
N ARG A 123 -0.57 -18.23 -0.61
CA ARG A 123 0.14 -17.25 0.22
C ARG A 123 -0.60 -16.92 1.50
N LEU A 124 -1.93 -16.80 1.46
CA LEU A 124 -2.76 -16.54 2.63
C LEU A 124 -2.72 -17.72 3.62
N VAL A 125 -2.73 -18.96 3.12
CA VAL A 125 -2.59 -20.15 3.96
C VAL A 125 -1.25 -20.13 4.73
N LYS A 126 -0.17 -19.76 4.06
CA LYS A 126 1.16 -19.62 4.69
C LYS A 126 1.25 -18.44 5.66
N LEU A 127 0.53 -17.36 5.37
CA LEU A 127 0.50 -16.17 6.22
C LEU A 127 -0.17 -16.42 7.57
N GLY A 128 -1.15 -17.34 7.61
CA GLY A 128 -1.96 -17.63 8.79
C GLY A 128 -3.02 -16.56 9.04
N ASP A 129 -3.24 -16.21 10.29
CA ASP A 129 -4.20 -15.16 10.64
C ASP A 129 -3.75 -13.80 10.10
N PHE A 130 -4.67 -13.06 9.50
CA PHE A 130 -4.39 -11.74 8.95
C PHE A 130 -5.57 -10.78 9.11
N THR A 131 -5.26 -9.50 9.08
CA THR A 131 -6.23 -8.41 9.01
C THR A 131 -6.28 -7.91 7.56
N TRP A 132 -7.46 -7.82 7.00
CA TRP A 132 -7.65 -7.26 5.66
C TRP A 132 -7.89 -5.76 5.75
N VAL A 133 -7.02 -4.98 5.13
CA VAL A 133 -7.11 -3.51 5.04
C VAL A 133 -6.95 -3.10 3.58
N SER A 134 -7.93 -2.44 3.02
CA SER A 134 -7.92 -1.95 1.63
C SER A 134 -8.69 -0.64 1.50
N ASN A 135 -8.32 0.11 0.48
CA ASN A 135 -9.04 1.32 0.09
C ASN A 135 -9.62 1.18 -1.32
#